data_00754cb0872e361cad257254bbd392ec
#
_entry.id   00754cb0872e361cad257254bbd392ec
#
_cell.length_a   1.000
_cell.length_b   1.000
_cell.length_c   1.000
_cell.angle_alpha   90.00
_cell.angle_beta   90.00
_cell.angle_gamma   90.00
#
_symmetry.space_group_name_H-M   'P 1'
#
loop_
_entity.id
_entity.type
_entity.pdbx_description
1 polymer ?
#
loop_
_entity_poly.entity_id
_entity_poly.type
_entity_poly.pdbx_seq_one_letter_code
_entity_poly.pdbx_strand_id
1 'polypeptide(L)'
;GVVALNGVQFQLKQGEIHALMGENGAGKSTLIKVITGVHEPEEGDILINGRKVVFKNTNDSAANSIAAIYQHSTVYPYLSVTENIFIGHESLTKAGSIKWNEMHARAKELLLSLGCGINPRTRMVNLSVAEQQIVEISKAVSSKARIVIMDEPTAALSKRECEELYRITEKLKAEGTSIIFISHRMEDMYRLADRVTVFRDARYIGTWDVDRISKDELISAMVGREVTQLYPKQAVPIGGTALEVKGLTKKGYFKDISFDVKKGEIFGLTGLVGAGRSEVCQGICGLLKPDSGKLYVGGEECIFTHPSQALKKGVGYLPEDRQQQGLILSWELYRNMTLSTLDKYNRLIGIDTGRERQTGKELCEKLQIKAKSIFSRADSLSGGNQQKVVFAKLLNSDVNILLLDEPTKGVDVGAKAQIYSIMSDLAAQGYAIILVSSEMPEVMSMADRIGVMHEGHLAAIFDASHVTQEEILAAAMTAKDEDLKEGA
;
A
#
# COMPACT_ATOMS: atom_id res chain seq x y z
N GLY A 1 -14.95 0.92 -25.05
CA GLY A 1 -14.54 1.53 -23.77
C GLY A 1 -14.64 0.51 -22.63
N VAL A 2 -14.01 0.77 -21.51
CA VAL A 2 -14.18 -0.05 -20.30
C VAL A 2 -15.43 0.47 -19.59
N VAL A 3 -16.38 -0.42 -19.27
CA VAL A 3 -17.53 -0.07 -18.43
C VAL A 3 -17.03 0.10 -16.99
N ALA A 4 -17.08 1.32 -16.47
CA ALA A 4 -16.52 1.63 -15.15
C ALA A 4 -17.55 1.51 -14.01
N LEU A 5 -18.86 1.67 -14.32
CA LEU A 5 -20.00 1.45 -13.42
C LEU A 5 -21.09 0.73 -14.22
N ASN A 6 -21.66 -0.33 -13.67
CA ASN A 6 -22.68 -1.14 -14.32
C ASN A 6 -23.82 -1.46 -13.36
N GLY A 7 -24.87 -0.64 -13.36
CA GLY A 7 -26.04 -0.81 -12.50
C GLY A 7 -25.71 -0.71 -11.00
N VAL A 8 -24.78 0.19 -10.63
CA VAL A 8 -24.39 0.36 -9.22
C VAL A 8 -25.47 1.10 -8.43
N GLN A 9 -25.54 0.78 -7.14
CA GLN A 9 -26.43 1.44 -6.19
C GLN A 9 -25.60 1.89 -4.98
N PHE A 10 -25.86 3.07 -4.49
CA PHE A 10 -25.25 3.62 -3.28
C PHE A 10 -26.23 4.54 -2.56
N GLN A 11 -26.36 4.37 -1.26
CA GLN A 11 -27.26 5.19 -0.44
C GLN A 11 -26.55 5.66 0.82
N LEU A 12 -26.42 6.97 0.99
CA LEU A 12 -25.89 7.62 2.19
C LEU A 12 -27.06 8.16 3.04
N LYS A 13 -27.11 7.76 4.30
CA LYS A 13 -28.07 8.31 5.27
C LYS A 13 -27.52 9.60 5.87
N GLN A 14 -28.40 10.46 6.35
CA GLN A 14 -27.97 11.69 7.02
C GLN A 14 -27.22 11.38 8.32
N GLY A 15 -26.05 12.00 8.51
CA GLY A 15 -25.25 11.86 9.72
C GLY A 15 -24.58 10.48 9.88
N GLU A 16 -24.48 9.68 8.82
CA GLU A 16 -23.73 8.41 8.87
C GLU A 16 -22.32 8.53 8.26
N ILE A 17 -21.42 7.69 8.70
CA ILE A 17 -20.18 7.36 8.00
C ILE A 17 -20.43 6.09 7.23
N HIS A 18 -20.46 6.17 5.90
CA HIS A 18 -20.68 5.04 5.01
C HIS A 18 -19.39 4.67 4.29
N ALA A 19 -18.86 3.48 4.56
CA ALA A 19 -17.68 2.98 3.88
C ALA A 19 -18.03 2.48 2.47
N LEU A 20 -17.23 2.83 1.48
CA LEU A 20 -17.28 2.25 0.13
C LEU A 20 -16.02 1.43 -0.10
N MET A 21 -16.16 0.12 -0.20
CA MET A 21 -15.07 -0.83 -0.33
C MET A 21 -15.12 -1.59 -1.67
N GLY A 22 -14.02 -2.21 -2.03
CA GLY A 22 -13.85 -3.00 -3.25
C GLY A 22 -12.41 -2.98 -3.74
N GLU A 23 -12.07 -3.87 -4.64
CA GLU A 23 -10.74 -3.93 -5.25
C GLU A 23 -10.42 -2.70 -6.12
N ASN A 24 -9.15 -2.58 -6.51
CA ASN A 24 -8.75 -1.56 -7.48
C ASN A 24 -9.42 -1.83 -8.83
N GLY A 25 -10.04 -0.79 -9.40
CA GLY A 25 -10.84 -0.93 -10.62
C GLY A 25 -12.30 -1.34 -10.40
N ALA A 26 -12.76 -1.51 -9.15
CA ALA A 26 -14.16 -1.85 -8.84
C ALA A 26 -15.17 -0.73 -9.13
N GLY A 27 -14.70 0.47 -9.53
CA GLY A 27 -15.57 1.60 -9.87
C GLY A 27 -15.71 2.66 -8.77
N LYS A 28 -15.08 2.50 -7.59
CA LYS A 28 -15.18 3.44 -6.46
C LYS A 28 -14.86 4.89 -6.84
N SER A 29 -13.67 5.12 -7.38
CA SER A 29 -13.23 6.47 -7.79
C SER A 29 -14.06 7.02 -8.97
N THR A 30 -14.66 6.16 -9.79
CA THR A 30 -15.59 6.59 -10.85
C THR A 30 -16.90 7.07 -10.23
N LEU A 31 -17.45 6.36 -9.22
CA LEU A 31 -18.63 6.82 -8.49
C LEU A 31 -18.38 8.18 -7.85
N ILE A 32 -17.21 8.39 -7.21
CA ILE A 32 -16.86 9.70 -6.66
C ILE A 32 -16.90 10.78 -7.73
N LYS A 33 -16.27 10.53 -8.88
CA LYS A 33 -16.23 11.50 -9.99
C LYS A 33 -17.62 11.82 -10.51
N VAL A 34 -18.55 10.87 -10.48
CA VAL A 34 -19.98 11.08 -10.81
C VAL A 34 -20.65 11.94 -9.74
N ILE A 35 -20.51 11.60 -8.45
CA ILE A 35 -21.13 12.35 -7.34
C ILE A 35 -20.54 13.78 -7.24
N THR A 36 -19.28 13.96 -7.61
CA THR A 36 -18.63 15.28 -7.59
C THR A 36 -18.81 16.10 -8.88
N GLY A 37 -19.53 15.56 -9.89
CA GLY A 37 -19.79 16.25 -11.15
C GLY A 37 -18.57 16.35 -12.09
N VAL A 38 -17.51 15.53 -11.85
CA VAL A 38 -16.36 15.41 -12.77
C VAL A 38 -16.73 14.58 -14.00
N HIS A 39 -17.62 13.59 -13.82
CA HIS A 39 -18.15 12.76 -14.90
C HIS A 39 -19.66 12.80 -14.85
N GLU A 40 -20.29 12.90 -16.02
CA GLU A 40 -21.73 12.72 -16.20
C GLU A 40 -22.01 11.24 -16.45
N PRO A 41 -22.95 10.62 -15.72
CA PRO A 41 -23.32 9.22 -15.97
C PRO A 41 -24.14 9.14 -17.27
N GLU A 42 -23.92 8.09 -18.05
CA GLU A 42 -24.71 7.83 -19.26
C GLU A 42 -26.16 7.46 -18.91
N GLU A 43 -26.35 6.71 -17.82
CA GLU A 43 -27.66 6.26 -17.33
C GLU A 43 -27.69 6.30 -15.79
N GLY A 44 -28.91 6.42 -15.23
CA GLY A 44 -29.14 6.43 -13.80
C GLY A 44 -29.39 7.83 -13.23
N ASP A 45 -29.69 7.89 -11.94
CA ASP A 45 -30.12 9.10 -11.27
C ASP A 45 -29.33 9.34 -9.97
N ILE A 46 -28.99 10.60 -9.71
CA ILE A 46 -28.51 11.07 -8.41
C ILE A 46 -29.66 11.74 -7.69
N LEU A 47 -29.94 11.31 -6.47
CA LEU A 47 -31.00 11.86 -5.64
C LEU A 47 -30.40 12.46 -4.37
N ILE A 48 -30.72 13.72 -4.06
CA ILE A 48 -30.41 14.38 -2.80
C ILE A 48 -31.71 14.73 -2.10
N ASN A 49 -31.91 14.21 -0.89
CA ASN A 49 -33.15 14.35 -0.13
C ASN A 49 -34.40 13.97 -0.97
N GLY A 50 -34.31 12.91 -1.76
CA GLY A 50 -35.39 12.42 -2.63
C GLY A 50 -35.64 13.22 -3.90
N ARG A 51 -34.86 14.26 -4.15
CA ARG A 51 -34.98 15.08 -5.38
C ARG A 51 -33.86 14.72 -6.36
N LYS A 52 -34.24 14.48 -7.61
CA LYS A 52 -33.27 14.23 -8.69
C LYS A 52 -32.45 15.49 -8.96
N VAL A 53 -31.14 15.33 -8.99
CA VAL A 53 -30.17 16.37 -9.32
C VAL A 53 -29.29 15.92 -10.49
N VAL A 54 -28.82 16.88 -11.28
CA VAL A 54 -27.91 16.65 -12.39
C VAL A 54 -26.69 17.53 -12.17
N PHE A 55 -25.51 16.95 -12.16
CA PHE A 55 -24.25 17.68 -12.03
C PHE A 55 -23.55 17.72 -13.38
N LYS A 56 -23.39 18.91 -13.94
CA LYS A 56 -22.63 19.14 -15.19
C LYS A 56 -21.16 19.47 -14.93
N ASN A 57 -20.84 19.89 -13.72
CA ASN A 57 -19.49 20.24 -13.28
C ASN A 57 -19.38 20.19 -11.75
N THR A 58 -18.18 20.37 -11.23
CA THR A 58 -17.90 20.31 -9.79
C THR A 58 -18.54 21.42 -8.98
N ASN A 59 -18.88 22.57 -9.59
CA ASN A 59 -19.58 23.66 -8.90
C ASN A 59 -21.04 23.27 -8.56
N ASP A 60 -21.67 22.45 -9.41
CA ASP A 60 -23.02 21.98 -9.17
C ASP A 60 -23.08 21.07 -7.92
N SER A 61 -22.10 20.19 -7.75
CA SER A 61 -22.01 19.34 -6.56
C SER A 61 -21.67 20.15 -5.31
N ALA A 62 -20.76 21.12 -5.40
CA ALA A 62 -20.43 22.03 -4.31
C ALA A 62 -21.63 22.88 -3.88
N ALA A 63 -22.45 23.38 -4.82
CA ALA A 63 -23.71 24.09 -4.55
C ALA A 63 -24.72 23.20 -3.81
N ASN A 64 -24.65 21.88 -3.95
CA ASN A 64 -25.43 20.90 -3.20
C ASN A 64 -24.76 20.46 -1.90
N SER A 65 -23.76 21.21 -1.41
CA SER A 65 -23.04 20.98 -0.16
C SER A 65 -22.25 19.64 -0.13
N ILE A 66 -21.71 19.23 -1.26
CA ILE A 66 -20.81 18.08 -1.38
C ILE A 66 -19.37 18.57 -1.51
N ALA A 67 -18.46 18.05 -0.71
CA ALA A 67 -17.02 18.27 -0.82
C ALA A 67 -16.28 16.93 -0.91
N ALA A 68 -15.20 16.89 -1.67
CA ALA A 68 -14.37 15.69 -1.80
C ALA A 68 -12.92 15.98 -1.46
N ILE A 69 -12.33 15.06 -0.70
CA ILE A 69 -10.90 14.96 -0.39
C ILE A 69 -10.41 13.75 -1.17
N TYR A 70 -9.55 13.98 -2.14
CA TYR A 70 -9.07 12.96 -3.06
C TYR A 70 -7.79 12.29 -2.53
N GLN A 71 -7.51 11.07 -2.98
CA GLN A 71 -6.31 10.28 -2.66
C GLN A 71 -5.00 11.04 -2.92
N HIS A 72 -4.94 11.78 -4.03
CA HIS A 72 -3.82 12.69 -4.30
C HIS A 72 -4.21 14.08 -3.81
N SER A 73 -3.43 14.61 -2.88
CA SER A 73 -3.64 15.93 -2.31
C SER A 73 -3.82 17.00 -3.38
N THR A 74 -4.91 17.76 -3.26
CA THR A 74 -5.26 18.85 -4.19
C THR A 74 -4.82 20.22 -3.66
N VAL A 75 -3.84 20.23 -2.75
CA VAL A 75 -3.33 21.46 -2.15
C VAL A 75 -2.40 22.21 -3.10
N TYR A 76 -2.33 23.51 -2.93
CA TYR A 76 -1.38 24.38 -3.61
C TYR A 76 -0.14 24.55 -2.72
N PRO A 77 1.01 23.90 -3.03
CA PRO A 77 2.14 23.77 -2.10
C PRO A 77 2.75 25.10 -1.66
N TYR A 78 2.75 26.08 -2.54
CA TYR A 78 3.39 27.39 -2.32
C TYR A 78 2.46 28.43 -1.69
N LEU A 79 1.15 28.15 -1.62
CA LEU A 79 0.18 28.99 -0.93
C LEU A 79 0.14 28.65 0.57
N SER A 80 -0.30 29.62 1.35
CA SER A 80 -0.50 29.46 2.80
C SER A 80 -1.69 28.52 3.09
N VAL A 81 -1.75 28.03 4.32
CA VAL A 81 -2.89 27.25 4.84
C VAL A 81 -4.20 28.03 4.67
N THR A 82 -4.22 29.32 5.00
CA THR A 82 -5.39 30.17 4.83
C THR A 82 -5.86 30.22 3.37
N GLU A 83 -4.93 30.42 2.44
CA GLU A 83 -5.24 30.45 1.01
C GLU A 83 -5.80 29.10 0.55
N ASN A 84 -5.22 28.00 0.96
CA ASN A 84 -5.70 26.65 0.62
C ASN A 84 -7.10 26.38 1.18
N ILE A 85 -7.40 26.81 2.41
CA ILE A 85 -8.74 26.63 3.02
C ILE A 85 -9.80 27.41 2.27
N PHE A 86 -9.54 28.65 1.88
CA PHE A 86 -10.56 29.57 1.35
C PHE A 86 -10.51 29.80 -0.15
N ILE A 87 -9.62 29.11 -0.89
CA ILE A 87 -9.55 29.25 -2.35
C ILE A 87 -10.91 29.00 -3.01
N GLY A 88 -11.36 29.97 -3.82
CA GLY A 88 -12.64 29.94 -4.51
C GLY A 88 -13.85 30.46 -3.69
N HIS A 89 -13.65 30.84 -2.41
CA HIS A 89 -14.67 31.43 -1.55
C HIS A 89 -14.08 32.44 -0.55
N GLU A 90 -13.16 33.27 -1.05
CA GLU A 90 -12.47 34.30 -0.28
C GLU A 90 -13.43 35.36 0.26
N SER A 91 -13.17 35.84 1.49
CA SER A 91 -13.89 36.97 2.04
C SER A 91 -13.42 38.28 1.40
N LEU A 92 -14.32 38.96 0.66
CA LEU A 92 -13.99 40.20 -0.03
C LEU A 92 -14.52 41.43 0.71
N THR A 93 -13.84 42.56 0.59
CA THR A 93 -14.35 43.89 0.95
C THR A 93 -15.33 44.35 -0.10
N LYS A 94 -16.07 45.44 0.19
CA LYS A 94 -16.97 46.10 -0.79
C LYS A 94 -16.21 46.58 -2.05
N ALA A 95 -14.91 46.82 -1.94
CA ALA A 95 -14.03 47.21 -3.04
C ALA A 95 -13.36 46.04 -3.79
N GLY A 96 -13.72 44.78 -3.47
CA GLY A 96 -13.17 43.58 -4.12
C GLY A 96 -11.82 43.13 -3.59
N SER A 97 -11.25 43.77 -2.57
CA SER A 97 -9.98 43.33 -1.96
C SER A 97 -10.21 42.20 -0.96
N ILE A 98 -9.23 41.28 -0.83
CA ILE A 98 -9.30 40.13 0.11
C ILE A 98 -9.14 40.64 1.54
N LYS A 99 -9.96 40.14 2.45
CA LYS A 99 -9.93 40.46 3.89
C LYS A 99 -8.97 39.46 4.62
N TRP A 100 -7.69 39.57 4.40
CA TRP A 100 -6.69 38.64 4.91
C TRP A 100 -6.75 38.39 6.42
N ASN A 101 -6.89 39.46 7.23
CA ASN A 101 -6.91 39.32 8.69
C ASN A 101 -8.15 38.51 9.16
N GLU A 102 -9.30 38.73 8.54
CA GLU A 102 -10.52 37.97 8.82
C GLU A 102 -10.33 36.49 8.43
N MET A 103 -9.78 36.24 7.25
CA MET A 103 -9.53 34.89 6.76
C MET A 103 -8.51 34.13 7.63
N HIS A 104 -7.42 34.78 8.03
CA HIS A 104 -6.44 34.18 8.95
C HIS A 104 -7.05 33.83 10.31
N ALA A 105 -7.89 34.72 10.86
CA ALA A 105 -8.57 34.46 12.14
C ALA A 105 -9.54 33.27 12.02
N ARG A 106 -10.36 33.24 10.97
CA ARG A 106 -11.29 32.12 10.70
C ARG A 106 -10.56 30.80 10.45
N ALA A 107 -9.43 30.80 9.69
CA ALA A 107 -8.62 29.63 9.48
C ALA A 107 -8.07 29.08 10.80
N LYS A 108 -7.57 29.98 11.68
CA LYS A 108 -7.07 29.61 13.00
C LYS A 108 -8.16 28.98 13.88
N GLU A 109 -9.33 29.60 13.92
CA GLU A 109 -10.50 29.10 14.68
C GLU A 109 -10.91 27.70 14.18
N LEU A 110 -10.99 27.52 12.86
CA LEU A 110 -11.36 26.26 12.23
C LEU A 110 -10.35 25.16 12.56
N LEU A 111 -9.06 25.40 12.39
CA LEU A 111 -7.99 24.44 12.73
C LEU A 111 -8.01 24.06 14.21
N LEU A 112 -8.17 25.03 15.10
CA LEU A 112 -8.31 24.79 16.54
C LEU A 112 -9.57 23.96 16.86
N SER A 113 -10.69 24.24 16.18
CA SER A 113 -11.90 23.44 16.34
C SER A 113 -11.71 21.98 15.97
N LEU A 114 -10.84 21.67 15.00
CA LEU A 114 -10.45 20.31 14.63
C LEU A 114 -9.34 19.71 15.53
N GLY A 115 -8.87 20.50 16.52
CA GLY A 115 -7.83 20.07 17.47
C GLY A 115 -6.41 20.30 16.98
N CYS A 116 -6.21 21.06 15.91
CA CYS A 116 -4.89 21.31 15.31
C CYS A 116 -4.37 22.71 15.58
N GLY A 117 -3.09 22.80 15.96
CA GLY A 117 -2.38 24.06 16.24
C GLY A 117 -1.59 24.61 15.04
N ILE A 118 -1.93 24.27 13.81
CA ILE A 118 -1.23 24.74 12.60
C ILE A 118 -1.35 26.23 12.45
N ASN A 119 -0.22 26.91 12.17
CA ASN A 119 -0.25 28.36 11.89
C ASN A 119 -0.85 28.61 10.51
N PRO A 120 -1.96 29.40 10.39
CA PRO A 120 -2.63 29.66 9.11
C PRO A 120 -1.77 30.32 8.03
N ARG A 121 -0.67 30.94 8.41
CA ARG A 121 0.27 31.62 7.48
C ARG A 121 1.37 30.71 6.97
N THR A 122 1.50 29.48 7.49
CA THR A 122 2.48 28.50 7.02
C THR A 122 2.15 28.08 5.60
N ARG A 123 3.16 27.92 4.74
CA ARG A 123 2.99 27.38 3.39
C ARG A 123 2.78 25.88 3.46
N MET A 124 1.92 25.36 2.59
CA MET A 124 1.58 23.93 2.56
C MET A 124 2.80 23.01 2.39
N VAL A 125 3.80 23.43 1.60
CA VAL A 125 5.03 22.65 1.37
C VAL A 125 5.83 22.36 2.64
N ASN A 126 5.62 23.15 3.69
CA ASN A 126 6.31 23.02 4.98
C ASN A 126 5.53 22.15 5.99
N LEU A 127 4.39 21.62 5.61
CA LEU A 127 3.55 20.77 6.45
C LEU A 127 3.80 19.30 6.14
N SER A 128 3.67 18.45 7.16
CA SER A 128 3.62 17.00 7.00
C SER A 128 2.38 16.58 6.19
N VAL A 129 2.40 15.37 5.67
CA VAL A 129 1.26 14.81 4.90
C VAL A 129 -0.02 14.82 5.75
N ALA A 130 0.07 14.47 7.04
CA ALA A 130 -1.05 14.50 7.96
C ALA A 130 -1.62 15.90 8.15
N GLU A 131 -0.75 16.91 8.35
CA GLU A 131 -1.17 18.29 8.48
C GLU A 131 -1.83 18.83 7.19
N GLN A 132 -1.29 18.45 6.02
CA GLN A 132 -1.91 18.79 4.73
C GLN A 132 -3.32 18.19 4.62
N GLN A 133 -3.51 16.94 5.04
CA GLN A 133 -4.81 16.27 5.08
C GLN A 133 -5.82 17.03 5.97
N ILE A 134 -5.39 17.50 7.15
CA ILE A 134 -6.24 18.30 8.03
C ILE A 134 -6.63 19.63 7.39
N VAL A 135 -5.74 20.26 6.63
CA VAL A 135 -6.06 21.47 5.87
C VAL A 135 -7.11 21.19 4.78
N GLU A 136 -7.04 20.05 4.08
CA GLU A 136 -8.06 19.66 3.11
C GLU A 136 -9.43 19.40 3.77
N ILE A 137 -9.45 18.75 4.94
CA ILE A 137 -10.67 18.61 5.75
C ILE A 137 -11.19 20.00 6.15
N SER A 138 -10.31 20.90 6.61
CA SER A 138 -10.66 22.26 6.98
C SER A 138 -11.29 23.03 5.80
N LYS A 139 -10.78 22.81 4.57
CA LYS A 139 -11.38 23.38 3.35
C LYS A 139 -12.81 22.88 3.15
N ALA A 140 -13.03 21.57 3.26
CA ALA A 140 -14.37 20.97 3.13
C ALA A 140 -15.35 21.51 4.20
N VAL A 141 -14.91 21.64 5.46
CA VAL A 141 -15.70 22.20 6.55
C VAL A 141 -15.99 23.71 6.32
N SER A 142 -14.99 24.47 5.84
CA SER A 142 -15.13 25.92 5.58
C SER A 142 -16.21 26.22 4.53
N SER A 143 -16.42 25.31 3.58
CA SER A 143 -17.48 25.41 2.56
C SER A 143 -18.87 24.99 3.07
N LYS A 144 -19.00 24.63 4.37
CA LYS A 144 -20.25 24.15 4.98
C LYS A 144 -20.80 22.91 4.27
N ALA A 145 -19.93 22.01 3.85
CA ALA A 145 -20.33 20.77 3.23
C ALA A 145 -21.16 19.92 4.20
N ARG A 146 -22.27 19.37 3.72
CA ARG A 146 -23.11 18.40 4.44
C ARG A 146 -22.75 16.97 4.12
N ILE A 147 -22.13 16.76 2.97
CA ILE A 147 -21.60 15.47 2.53
C ILE A 147 -20.11 15.65 2.25
N VAL A 148 -19.28 14.90 2.94
CA VAL A 148 -17.83 14.89 2.73
C VAL A 148 -17.41 13.52 2.23
N ILE A 149 -16.73 13.49 1.10
CA ILE A 149 -16.14 12.28 0.53
C ILE A 149 -14.67 12.27 0.88
N MET A 150 -14.18 11.17 1.46
CA MET A 150 -12.77 10.95 1.82
C MET A 150 -12.25 9.73 1.06
N ASP A 151 -11.39 9.96 0.07
CA ASP A 151 -10.82 8.90 -0.78
C ASP A 151 -9.43 8.51 -0.27
N GLU A 152 -9.34 7.34 0.38
CA GLU A 152 -8.13 6.76 0.98
C GLU A 152 -7.34 7.72 1.91
N PRO A 153 -7.99 8.39 2.86
CA PRO A 153 -7.35 9.46 3.63
C PRO A 153 -6.27 8.94 4.61
N THR A 154 -6.21 7.63 4.87
CA THR A 154 -5.27 7.00 5.81
C THR A 154 -4.05 6.37 5.12
N ALA A 155 -3.99 6.35 3.78
CA ALA A 155 -3.00 5.57 3.03
C ALA A 155 -1.53 5.93 3.31
N ALA A 156 -1.25 7.21 3.62
CA ALA A 156 0.10 7.72 3.88
C ALA A 156 0.34 8.14 5.34
N LEU A 157 -0.58 7.77 6.26
CA LEU A 157 -0.54 8.20 7.65
C LEU A 157 0.02 7.11 8.57
N SER A 158 0.75 7.52 9.60
CA SER A 158 1.12 6.67 10.73
C SER A 158 -0.10 6.29 11.57
N LYS A 159 0.00 5.26 12.42
CA LYS A 159 -1.09 4.84 13.32
C LYS A 159 -1.61 5.99 14.19
N ARG A 160 -0.71 6.82 14.74
CA ARG A 160 -1.08 7.98 15.57
C ARG A 160 -1.87 9.01 14.76
N GLU A 161 -1.43 9.30 13.55
CA GLU A 161 -2.09 10.26 12.65
C GLU A 161 -3.44 9.72 12.17
N CYS A 162 -3.58 8.40 11.95
CA CYS A 162 -4.87 7.78 11.68
C CYS A 162 -5.86 7.98 12.83
N GLU A 163 -5.46 7.79 14.08
CA GLU A 163 -6.33 8.01 15.25
C GLU A 163 -6.78 9.48 15.36
N GLU A 164 -5.91 10.43 15.00
CA GLU A 164 -6.28 11.84 14.96
C GLU A 164 -7.32 12.12 13.86
N LEU A 165 -7.12 11.55 12.68
CA LEU A 165 -8.08 11.62 11.57
C LEU A 165 -9.44 11.00 11.96
N TYR A 166 -9.43 9.84 12.62
CA TYR A 166 -10.67 9.19 13.09
C TYR A 166 -11.44 10.08 14.05
N ARG A 167 -10.76 10.69 15.02
CA ARG A 167 -11.38 11.64 15.97
C ARG A 167 -12.00 12.84 15.25
N ILE A 168 -11.32 13.39 14.23
CA ILE A 168 -11.85 14.50 13.43
C ILE A 168 -13.09 14.04 12.65
N THR A 169 -13.05 12.86 12.05
CA THR A 169 -14.15 12.27 11.28
C THR A 169 -15.39 12.02 12.16
N GLU A 170 -15.19 11.44 13.35
CA GLU A 170 -16.27 11.25 14.35
C GLU A 170 -16.89 12.58 14.81
N LYS A 171 -16.06 13.60 15.00
CA LYS A 171 -16.55 14.94 15.34
C LYS A 171 -17.42 15.53 14.24
N LEU A 172 -17.00 15.46 12.99
CA LEU A 172 -17.80 15.92 11.85
C LEU A 172 -19.14 15.20 11.76
N LYS A 173 -19.15 13.88 11.98
CA LYS A 173 -20.40 13.09 12.09
C LYS A 173 -21.30 13.60 13.20
N ALA A 174 -20.76 13.85 14.39
CA ALA A 174 -21.50 14.36 15.54
C ALA A 174 -22.10 15.76 15.28
N GLU A 175 -21.46 16.58 14.44
CA GLU A 175 -21.95 17.88 13.97
C GLU A 175 -22.97 17.75 12.82
N GLY A 176 -23.36 16.54 12.43
CA GLY A 176 -24.39 16.24 11.44
C GLY A 176 -23.90 16.13 9.99
N THR A 177 -22.58 16.09 9.77
CA THR A 177 -22.01 15.84 8.44
C THR A 177 -22.13 14.35 8.09
N SER A 178 -22.58 14.03 6.88
CA SER A 178 -22.60 12.68 6.34
C SER A 178 -21.29 12.41 5.59
N ILE A 179 -20.69 11.24 5.77
CA ILE A 179 -19.36 10.98 5.24
C ILE A 179 -19.35 9.71 4.38
N ILE A 180 -18.84 9.82 3.16
CA ILE A 180 -18.47 8.67 2.32
C ILE A 180 -16.99 8.43 2.54
N PHE A 181 -16.65 7.30 3.17
CA PHE A 181 -15.30 6.96 3.53
C PHE A 181 -14.80 5.81 2.64
N ILE A 182 -13.79 6.06 1.81
CA ILE A 182 -13.21 5.04 0.95
C ILE A 182 -11.88 4.64 1.51
N SER A 183 -11.74 3.35 1.79
CA SER A 183 -10.51 2.73 2.22
C SER A 183 -10.42 1.31 1.69
N HIS A 184 -9.21 0.85 1.43
CA HIS A 184 -8.93 -0.56 1.21
C HIS A 184 -8.51 -1.27 2.52
N ARG A 185 -8.37 -0.51 3.63
CA ARG A 185 -8.02 -1.01 4.96
C ARG A 185 -9.29 -1.36 5.72
N MET A 186 -9.47 -2.63 6.02
CA MET A 186 -10.63 -3.08 6.80
C MET A 186 -10.67 -2.48 8.21
N GLU A 187 -9.48 -2.24 8.80
CA GLU A 187 -9.36 -1.62 10.12
C GLU A 187 -10.06 -0.25 10.18
N ASP A 188 -9.84 0.60 9.17
CA ASP A 188 -10.46 1.92 9.08
C ASP A 188 -12.00 1.80 9.03
N MET A 189 -12.51 0.87 8.23
CA MET A 189 -13.93 0.64 8.06
C MET A 189 -14.57 0.16 9.38
N TYR A 190 -14.00 -0.86 10.04
CA TYR A 190 -14.53 -1.37 11.32
C TYR A 190 -14.42 -0.34 12.45
N ARG A 191 -13.46 0.59 12.37
CA ARG A 191 -13.25 1.64 13.37
C ARG A 191 -14.22 2.81 13.25
N LEU A 192 -14.62 3.17 12.02
CA LEU A 192 -15.32 4.43 11.75
C LEU A 192 -16.74 4.27 11.21
N ALA A 193 -16.97 3.26 10.34
CA ALA A 193 -18.17 3.26 9.53
C ALA A 193 -19.37 2.63 10.24
N ASP A 194 -20.56 3.16 9.96
CA ASP A 194 -21.84 2.58 10.38
C ASP A 194 -22.29 1.47 9.41
N ARG A 195 -22.13 1.73 8.11
CA ARG A 195 -22.46 0.78 7.05
C ARG A 195 -21.33 0.69 6.04
N VAL A 196 -21.27 -0.41 5.33
CA VAL A 196 -20.32 -0.66 4.25
C VAL A 196 -21.05 -1.12 2.99
N THR A 197 -20.73 -0.48 1.87
CA THR A 197 -21.13 -0.94 0.53
C THR A 197 -19.91 -1.49 -0.19
N VAL A 198 -20.07 -2.66 -0.81
CA VAL A 198 -19.01 -3.30 -1.59
C VAL A 198 -19.33 -3.21 -3.08
N PHE A 199 -18.33 -2.74 -3.84
CA PHE A 199 -18.30 -2.83 -5.30
C PHE A 199 -17.27 -3.85 -5.75
N ARG A 200 -17.61 -4.59 -6.82
CA ARG A 200 -16.72 -5.54 -7.48
C ARG A 200 -17.02 -5.59 -8.98
N ASP A 201 -15.97 -5.54 -9.80
CA ASP A 201 -16.07 -5.60 -11.27
C ASP A 201 -17.10 -4.60 -11.83
N ALA A 202 -17.05 -3.34 -11.35
CA ALA A 202 -17.95 -2.26 -11.72
C ALA A 202 -19.43 -2.49 -11.34
N ARG A 203 -19.75 -3.40 -10.41
CA ARG A 203 -21.11 -3.74 -9.97
C ARG A 203 -21.27 -3.56 -8.48
N TYR A 204 -22.50 -3.29 -8.06
CA TYR A 204 -22.92 -3.34 -6.66
C TYR A 204 -23.05 -4.81 -6.21
N ILE A 205 -22.45 -5.15 -5.07
CA ILE A 205 -22.51 -6.49 -4.50
C ILE A 205 -23.48 -6.53 -3.31
N GLY A 206 -23.40 -5.54 -2.42
CA GLY A 206 -24.27 -5.47 -1.25
C GLY A 206 -23.91 -4.29 -0.34
N THR A 207 -24.79 -4.06 0.64
CA THR A 207 -24.59 -3.09 1.71
C THR A 207 -24.96 -3.75 3.04
N TRP A 208 -24.10 -3.61 4.04
CA TRP A 208 -24.26 -4.20 5.37
C TRP A 208 -24.03 -3.17 6.47
N ASP A 209 -24.66 -3.39 7.63
CA ASP A 209 -24.28 -2.73 8.86
C ASP A 209 -22.92 -3.31 9.31
N VAL A 210 -21.98 -2.46 9.72
CA VAL A 210 -20.59 -2.88 9.99
C VAL A 210 -20.51 -3.82 11.20
N ASP A 211 -21.39 -3.67 12.17
CA ASP A 211 -21.50 -4.52 13.34
C ASP A 211 -22.02 -5.96 13.06
N ARG A 212 -22.54 -6.20 11.83
CA ARG A 212 -23.17 -7.45 11.44
C ARG A 212 -22.43 -8.23 10.38
N ILE A 213 -21.41 -7.64 9.76
CA ILE A 213 -20.62 -8.32 8.72
C ILE A 213 -19.28 -8.77 9.29
N SER A 214 -18.96 -10.05 9.14
CA SER A 214 -17.65 -10.58 9.51
C SER A 214 -16.57 -10.19 8.49
N LYS A 215 -15.29 -10.27 8.90
CA LYS A 215 -14.16 -10.01 8.00
C LYS A 215 -14.16 -10.93 6.79
N ASP A 216 -14.45 -12.21 6.98
CA ASP A 216 -14.44 -13.22 5.93
C ASP A 216 -15.56 -13.00 4.92
N GLU A 217 -16.77 -12.64 5.38
CA GLU A 217 -17.88 -12.27 4.50
C GLU A 217 -17.58 -11.03 3.69
N LEU A 218 -16.97 -10.01 4.31
CA LEU A 218 -16.58 -8.78 3.62
C LEU A 218 -15.52 -9.05 2.55
N ILE A 219 -14.49 -9.83 2.88
CA ILE A 219 -13.46 -10.24 1.92
C ILE A 219 -14.10 -11.04 0.77
N SER A 220 -14.97 -11.99 1.07
CA SER A 220 -15.69 -12.76 0.05
C SER A 220 -16.52 -11.86 -0.88
N ALA A 221 -17.20 -10.86 -0.33
CA ALA A 221 -17.95 -9.89 -1.11
C ALA A 221 -17.03 -9.06 -2.04
N MET A 222 -15.86 -8.64 -1.53
CA MET A 222 -14.90 -7.84 -2.31
C MET A 222 -14.21 -8.64 -3.41
N VAL A 223 -13.77 -9.88 -3.12
CA VAL A 223 -12.93 -10.69 -4.01
C VAL A 223 -13.77 -11.60 -4.93
N GLY A 224 -14.96 -12.00 -4.51
CA GLY A 224 -15.89 -12.81 -5.33
C GLY A 224 -15.64 -14.31 -5.35
N ARG A 225 -14.75 -14.78 -4.51
CA ARG A 225 -14.52 -16.19 -4.22
C ARG A 225 -14.64 -16.36 -2.72
N GLU A 226 -15.09 -17.52 -2.26
CA GLU A 226 -14.83 -17.90 -0.87
C GLU A 226 -13.32 -17.86 -0.69
N VAL A 227 -12.83 -16.84 -0.02
CA VAL A 227 -11.44 -16.77 0.41
C VAL A 227 -11.35 -17.72 1.60
N THR A 228 -11.38 -19.01 1.29
CA THR A 228 -11.25 -20.09 2.26
C THR A 228 -9.91 -20.05 2.99
N GLN A 229 -8.92 -19.33 2.40
CA GLN A 229 -7.69 -18.93 3.08
C GLN A 229 -7.18 -17.62 2.47
N LEU A 230 -7.20 -16.55 3.24
CA LEU A 230 -6.53 -15.29 2.88
C LEU A 230 -5.02 -15.54 2.68
N TYR A 231 -4.49 -16.52 3.41
CA TYR A 231 -3.09 -16.94 3.37
C TYR A 231 -2.99 -18.40 2.91
N PRO A 232 -2.89 -18.67 1.58
CA PRO A 232 -2.91 -20.02 1.01
C PRO A 232 -1.55 -20.71 1.15
N LYS A 233 -1.03 -20.81 2.38
CA LYS A 233 0.23 -21.50 2.66
C LYS A 233 0.03 -23.01 2.57
N GLN A 234 0.87 -23.66 1.76
CA GLN A 234 0.96 -25.12 1.66
C GLN A 234 2.00 -25.64 2.64
N ALA A 235 1.75 -26.78 3.27
CA ALA A 235 2.79 -27.51 4.01
C ALA A 235 3.77 -28.14 3.02
N VAL A 236 5.03 -27.77 3.08
CA VAL A 236 6.08 -28.19 2.15
C VAL A 236 7.20 -28.86 2.94
N PRO A 237 7.79 -29.96 2.42
CA PRO A 237 8.99 -30.52 3.02
C PRO A 237 10.14 -29.53 2.98
N ILE A 238 10.73 -29.24 4.14
CA ILE A 238 11.89 -28.35 4.27
C ILE A 238 13.15 -29.12 3.92
N GLY A 239 13.92 -28.60 2.96
CA GLY A 239 15.15 -29.23 2.47
C GLY A 239 16.42 -28.78 3.23
N GLY A 240 17.59 -28.95 2.59
CA GLY A 240 18.86 -28.44 3.13
C GLY A 240 18.99 -26.93 3.07
N THR A 241 19.98 -26.38 3.78
CA THR A 241 20.27 -24.95 3.83
C THR A 241 20.58 -24.39 2.43
N ALA A 242 19.83 -23.40 1.99
CA ALA A 242 20.04 -22.68 0.74
C ALA A 242 20.87 -21.41 0.93
N LEU A 243 20.61 -20.68 2.02
CA LEU A 243 21.30 -19.46 2.39
C LEU A 243 21.71 -19.52 3.85
N GLU A 244 22.96 -19.15 4.17
CA GLU A 244 23.42 -18.98 5.54
C GLU A 244 24.12 -17.64 5.68
N VAL A 245 23.75 -16.88 6.69
CA VAL A 245 24.29 -15.57 7.05
C VAL A 245 24.97 -15.68 8.40
N LYS A 246 26.23 -15.26 8.51
CA LYS A 246 27.03 -15.34 9.75
C LYS A 246 27.67 -14.01 10.08
N GLY A 247 27.27 -13.40 11.19
CA GLY A 247 27.86 -12.19 11.73
C GLY A 247 27.81 -10.98 10.79
N LEU A 248 26.81 -10.93 9.89
CA LEU A 248 26.73 -9.88 8.89
C LEU A 248 26.51 -8.53 9.58
N THR A 249 27.41 -7.56 9.29
CA THR A 249 27.40 -6.26 9.96
C THR A 249 27.57 -5.14 8.95
N LYS A 250 26.79 -4.09 9.11
CA LYS A 250 26.92 -2.82 8.40
C LYS A 250 26.72 -1.66 9.37
N LYS A 251 27.81 -0.92 9.65
CA LYS A 251 27.78 0.20 10.58
C LYS A 251 26.68 1.22 10.23
N GLY A 252 25.87 1.54 11.22
CA GLY A 252 24.74 2.48 11.07
C GLY A 252 23.44 1.87 10.55
N TYR A 253 23.42 0.56 10.23
CA TYR A 253 22.24 -0.13 9.73
C TYR A 253 21.92 -1.40 10.50
N PHE A 254 22.87 -2.35 10.60
CA PHE A 254 22.68 -3.61 11.34
C PHE A 254 24.00 -4.19 11.84
N LYS A 255 23.94 -5.00 12.89
CA LYS A 255 25.11 -5.56 13.57
C LYS A 255 24.87 -7.04 13.91
N ASP A 256 25.87 -7.89 13.62
CA ASP A 256 25.96 -9.32 14.00
C ASP A 256 24.72 -10.14 13.61
N ILE A 257 24.24 -9.98 12.39
CA ILE A 257 23.09 -10.74 11.88
C ILE A 257 23.52 -12.14 11.49
N SER A 258 22.91 -13.15 12.14
CA SER A 258 23.18 -14.57 11.87
C SER A 258 21.90 -15.38 11.83
N PHE A 259 21.61 -16.01 10.68
CA PHE A 259 20.50 -16.95 10.46
C PHE A 259 20.74 -17.80 9.21
N ASP A 260 19.95 -18.85 9.07
CA ASP A 260 19.92 -19.69 7.88
C ASP A 260 18.50 -19.74 7.28
N VAL A 261 18.42 -20.02 5.99
CA VAL A 261 17.14 -20.26 5.28
C VAL A 261 17.28 -21.53 4.45
N LYS A 262 16.29 -22.41 4.54
CA LYS A 262 16.29 -23.73 3.91
C LYS A 262 15.50 -23.74 2.60
N LYS A 263 15.77 -24.72 1.75
CA LYS A 263 14.96 -24.93 0.53
C LYS A 263 13.52 -25.28 0.90
N GLY A 264 12.55 -24.62 0.27
CA GLY A 264 11.13 -24.78 0.57
C GLY A 264 10.66 -23.98 1.79
N GLU A 265 11.55 -23.26 2.48
CA GLU A 265 11.21 -22.47 3.65
C GLU A 265 10.84 -21.04 3.27
N ILE A 266 9.83 -20.50 3.94
CA ILE A 266 9.53 -19.08 4.01
C ILE A 266 10.00 -18.59 5.38
N PHE A 267 11.12 -17.88 5.43
CA PHE A 267 11.65 -17.23 6.63
C PHE A 267 11.11 -15.80 6.72
N GLY A 268 10.24 -15.54 7.69
CA GLY A 268 9.72 -14.22 7.96
C GLY A 268 10.75 -13.34 8.68
N LEU A 269 10.92 -12.10 8.24
CA LEU A 269 11.75 -11.10 8.92
C LEU A 269 10.89 -9.91 9.28
N THR A 270 10.61 -9.71 10.58
CA THR A 270 9.73 -8.67 11.09
C THR A 270 10.42 -7.80 12.15
N GLY A 271 9.74 -6.76 12.64
CA GLY A 271 10.25 -5.81 13.63
C GLY A 271 9.63 -4.43 13.45
N LEU A 272 9.96 -3.49 14.31
CA LEU A 272 9.47 -2.11 14.22
C LEU A 272 10.00 -1.40 12.96
N VAL A 273 9.34 -0.31 12.58
CA VAL A 273 9.81 0.55 11.47
C VAL A 273 11.21 1.08 11.79
N GLY A 274 12.13 0.94 10.85
CA GLY A 274 13.53 1.33 11.03
C GLY A 274 14.40 0.29 11.75
N ALA A 275 13.90 -0.93 12.00
CA ALA A 275 14.68 -2.00 12.66
C ALA A 275 15.81 -2.59 11.81
N GLY A 276 16.00 -2.16 10.55
CA GLY A 276 17.09 -2.63 9.69
C GLY A 276 16.76 -3.84 8.80
N ARG A 277 15.48 -4.22 8.68
CA ARG A 277 15.03 -5.42 7.91
C ARG A 277 15.39 -5.34 6.43
N SER A 278 15.02 -4.26 5.77
CA SER A 278 15.32 -4.01 4.34
C SER A 278 16.81 -3.94 4.08
N GLU A 279 17.56 -3.30 4.98
CA GLU A 279 18.99 -3.13 4.89
C GLU A 279 19.74 -4.47 5.00
N VAL A 280 19.25 -5.43 5.81
CA VAL A 280 19.76 -6.79 5.85
C VAL A 280 19.59 -7.48 4.48
N CYS A 281 18.41 -7.40 3.86
CA CYS A 281 18.18 -7.95 2.52
C CYS A 281 19.07 -7.27 1.47
N GLN A 282 19.23 -5.95 1.54
CA GLN A 282 20.14 -5.17 0.68
C GLN A 282 21.61 -5.57 0.90
N GLY A 283 21.99 -5.90 2.15
CA GLY A 283 23.31 -6.44 2.48
C GLY A 283 23.55 -7.79 1.85
N ILE A 284 22.56 -8.68 1.93
CA ILE A 284 22.65 -10.05 1.36
C ILE A 284 22.76 -9.99 -0.16
N CYS A 285 22.03 -9.12 -0.85
CA CYS A 285 22.05 -9.05 -2.33
C CYS A 285 23.15 -8.13 -2.90
N GLY A 286 23.97 -7.48 -2.05
CA GLY A 286 25.08 -6.62 -2.49
C GLY A 286 24.67 -5.22 -2.97
N LEU A 287 23.46 -4.75 -2.67
CA LEU A 287 23.06 -3.35 -2.82
C LEU A 287 23.73 -2.49 -1.74
N LEU A 288 23.81 -3.00 -0.52
CA LEU A 288 24.52 -2.41 0.60
C LEU A 288 25.71 -3.30 0.92
N LYS A 289 26.95 -2.81 0.73
CA LYS A 289 28.15 -3.62 1.01
C LYS A 289 28.32 -3.77 2.51
N PRO A 290 28.27 -5.02 3.08
CA PRO A 290 28.58 -5.24 4.49
C PRO A 290 30.03 -4.88 4.84
N ASP A 291 30.27 -4.52 6.10
CA ASP A 291 31.60 -4.19 6.59
C ASP A 291 32.31 -5.45 7.12
N SER A 292 31.56 -6.43 7.62
CA SER A 292 32.05 -7.73 8.07
C SER A 292 30.95 -8.80 8.01
N GLY A 293 31.31 -10.05 8.30
CA GLY A 293 30.45 -11.21 8.26
C GLY A 293 30.68 -12.07 7.02
N LYS A 294 29.95 -13.18 6.95
CA LYS A 294 30.05 -14.15 5.88
C LYS A 294 28.68 -14.55 5.37
N LEU A 295 28.60 -14.80 4.08
CA LEU A 295 27.41 -15.27 3.38
C LEU A 295 27.73 -16.58 2.67
N TYR A 296 26.85 -17.58 2.79
CA TYR A 296 26.99 -18.86 2.08
C TYR A 296 25.72 -19.11 1.26
N VAL A 297 25.89 -19.42 -0.02
CA VAL A 297 24.81 -19.79 -0.93
C VAL A 297 25.06 -21.22 -1.39
N GLY A 298 24.14 -22.12 -1.07
CA GLY A 298 24.33 -23.56 -1.36
C GLY A 298 25.58 -24.17 -0.72
N GLY A 299 26.06 -23.64 0.41
CA GLY A 299 27.26 -24.06 1.11
C GLY A 299 28.57 -23.41 0.61
N GLU A 300 28.56 -22.65 -0.45
CA GLU A 300 29.71 -21.89 -0.96
C GLU A 300 29.75 -20.48 -0.36
N GLU A 301 30.92 -20.08 0.18
CA GLU A 301 31.13 -18.73 0.69
C GLU A 301 31.10 -17.72 -0.47
N CYS A 302 30.28 -16.67 -0.29
CA CYS A 302 30.05 -15.62 -1.30
C CYS A 302 30.26 -14.24 -0.69
N ILE A 303 30.69 -13.29 -1.51
CA ILE A 303 30.72 -11.86 -1.20
C ILE A 303 30.13 -11.13 -2.40
N PHE A 304 29.01 -10.45 -2.19
CA PHE A 304 28.39 -9.66 -3.24
C PHE A 304 28.67 -8.18 -3.02
N THR A 305 29.22 -7.53 -4.02
CA THR A 305 29.47 -6.08 -4.03
C THR A 305 28.54 -5.37 -5.02
N HIS A 306 27.73 -6.16 -5.75
CA HIS A 306 26.78 -5.67 -6.74
C HIS A 306 25.63 -6.69 -6.92
N PRO A 307 24.38 -6.26 -7.06
CA PRO A 307 23.21 -7.17 -7.18
C PRO A 307 23.30 -8.17 -8.33
N SER A 308 23.97 -7.81 -9.43
CA SER A 308 24.15 -8.73 -10.56
C SER A 308 24.97 -9.98 -10.20
N GLN A 309 25.86 -9.89 -9.20
CA GLN A 309 26.61 -11.05 -8.69
C GLN A 309 25.71 -11.98 -7.89
N ALA A 310 24.84 -11.42 -7.02
CA ALA A 310 23.85 -12.16 -6.26
C ALA A 310 22.86 -12.85 -7.21
N LEU A 311 22.38 -12.14 -8.24
CA LEU A 311 21.46 -12.68 -9.23
C LEU A 311 22.09 -13.89 -9.98
N LYS A 312 23.35 -13.82 -10.39
CA LYS A 312 24.09 -14.92 -11.02
C LYS A 312 24.29 -16.13 -10.10
N LYS A 313 24.29 -15.92 -8.79
CA LYS A 313 24.36 -16.98 -7.77
C LYS A 313 22.99 -17.50 -7.34
N GLY A 314 21.93 -17.04 -7.99
CA GLY A 314 20.56 -17.48 -7.73
C GLY A 314 19.85 -16.73 -6.59
N VAL A 315 20.35 -15.57 -6.15
CA VAL A 315 19.74 -14.72 -5.14
C VAL A 315 19.06 -13.53 -5.80
N GLY A 316 17.73 -13.44 -5.70
CA GLY A 316 16.93 -12.36 -6.26
C GLY A 316 16.35 -11.46 -5.17
N TYR A 317 16.29 -10.15 -5.40
CA TYR A 317 15.72 -9.17 -4.49
C TYR A 317 14.55 -8.44 -5.13
N LEU A 318 13.41 -8.45 -4.43
CA LEU A 318 12.22 -7.66 -4.75
C LEU A 318 12.17 -6.50 -3.76
N PRO A 319 12.31 -5.23 -4.24
CA PRO A 319 12.37 -4.06 -3.38
C PRO A 319 10.99 -3.63 -2.89
N GLU A 320 10.96 -2.91 -1.76
CA GLU A 320 9.76 -2.31 -1.17
C GLU A 320 9.05 -1.36 -2.14
N ASP A 321 9.81 -0.43 -2.78
CA ASP A 321 9.26 0.50 -3.77
C ASP A 321 9.40 -0.09 -5.19
N ARG A 322 8.36 -0.82 -5.60
CA ARG A 322 8.30 -1.39 -6.95
C ARG A 322 8.35 -0.37 -8.09
N GLN A 323 7.82 0.85 -7.84
CA GLN A 323 7.70 1.87 -8.89
C GLN A 323 9.01 2.58 -9.15
N GLN A 324 9.80 2.85 -8.11
CA GLN A 324 11.09 3.54 -8.24
C GLN A 324 12.26 2.57 -8.46
N GLN A 325 12.20 1.36 -7.88
CA GLN A 325 13.32 0.41 -7.85
C GLN A 325 13.04 -0.88 -8.61
N GLY A 326 11.77 -1.28 -8.72
CA GLY A 326 11.39 -2.56 -9.31
C GLY A 326 11.13 -2.51 -10.81
N LEU A 327 10.57 -1.40 -11.33
CA LEU A 327 10.05 -1.27 -12.69
C LEU A 327 10.53 0.00 -13.38
N ILE A 328 10.62 -0.06 -14.71
CA ILE A 328 10.66 1.12 -15.58
C ILE A 328 9.22 1.36 -16.04
N LEU A 329 8.50 2.25 -15.36
CA LEU A 329 7.06 2.45 -15.51
C LEU A 329 6.63 2.79 -16.95
N SER A 330 7.46 3.54 -17.68
CA SER A 330 7.20 3.94 -19.08
C SER A 330 7.45 2.82 -20.10
N TRP A 331 8.03 1.68 -19.69
CA TRP A 331 8.34 0.57 -20.58
C TRP A 331 7.25 -0.46 -20.65
N GLU A 332 7.23 -1.21 -21.75
CA GLU A 332 6.35 -2.35 -21.94
C GLU A 332 6.65 -3.47 -20.94
N LEU A 333 5.63 -4.30 -20.66
CA LEU A 333 5.71 -5.36 -19.65
C LEU A 333 6.80 -6.37 -19.96
N TYR A 334 6.86 -6.88 -21.19
CA TYR A 334 7.86 -7.86 -21.60
C TYR A 334 9.29 -7.36 -21.40
N ARG A 335 9.57 -6.08 -21.67
CA ARG A 335 10.90 -5.49 -21.45
C ARG A 335 11.25 -5.38 -19.97
N ASN A 336 10.28 -5.01 -19.14
CA ASN A 336 10.48 -5.02 -17.69
C ASN A 336 10.83 -6.43 -17.17
N MET A 337 10.14 -7.47 -17.65
CA MET A 337 10.33 -8.86 -17.22
C MET A 337 11.69 -9.43 -17.64
N THR A 338 12.22 -9.02 -18.78
CA THR A 338 13.43 -9.58 -19.38
C THR A 338 14.69 -8.77 -19.10
N LEU A 339 14.55 -7.54 -18.58
CA LEU A 339 15.63 -6.57 -18.39
C LEU A 339 16.85 -7.14 -17.63
N SER A 340 16.62 -7.93 -16.58
CA SER A 340 17.70 -8.47 -15.76
C SER A 340 18.46 -9.63 -16.42
N THR A 341 17.97 -10.13 -17.56
CA THR A 341 18.49 -11.33 -18.24
C THR A 341 18.64 -11.12 -19.75
N LEU A 342 18.94 -9.92 -20.17
CA LEU A 342 19.11 -9.58 -21.61
C LEU A 342 20.13 -10.48 -22.30
N ASP A 343 21.12 -10.95 -21.57
CA ASP A 343 22.13 -11.90 -22.10
C ASP A 343 21.49 -13.18 -22.66
N LYS A 344 20.35 -13.64 -22.15
CA LYS A 344 19.60 -14.80 -22.66
C LYS A 344 19.00 -14.55 -24.06
N TYR A 345 18.87 -13.30 -24.45
CA TYR A 345 18.23 -12.86 -25.70
C TYR A 345 19.25 -12.26 -26.69
N ASN A 346 20.56 -12.34 -26.40
CA ASN A 346 21.59 -11.83 -27.28
C ASN A 346 21.64 -12.65 -28.59
N ARG A 347 21.78 -11.94 -29.71
CA ARG A 347 22.15 -12.45 -31.03
C ARG A 347 23.51 -11.90 -31.45
N LEU A 348 24.04 -12.37 -32.56
CA LEU A 348 25.27 -11.82 -33.15
C LEU A 348 25.17 -10.29 -33.39
N ILE A 349 23.96 -9.82 -33.69
CA ILE A 349 23.67 -8.40 -33.85
C ILE A 349 22.35 -8.10 -33.10
N GLY A 350 22.44 -7.42 -31.96
CA GLY A 350 21.29 -6.97 -31.17
C GLY A 350 20.59 -8.05 -30.34
N ILE A 351 19.34 -7.77 -29.98
CA ILE A 351 18.51 -8.61 -29.09
C ILE A 351 17.44 -9.34 -29.91
N ASP A 352 17.23 -10.62 -29.59
CA ASP A 352 16.11 -11.42 -30.11
C ASP A 352 14.79 -10.96 -29.49
N THR A 353 14.20 -9.93 -30.07
CA THR A 353 12.92 -9.37 -29.60
C THR A 353 11.75 -10.35 -29.77
N GLY A 354 11.86 -11.32 -30.68
CA GLY A 354 10.85 -12.37 -30.85
C GLY A 354 10.82 -13.29 -29.64
N ARG A 355 11.97 -13.81 -29.23
CA ARG A 355 12.13 -14.67 -28.04
C ARG A 355 11.83 -13.90 -26.76
N GLU A 356 12.24 -12.65 -26.68
CA GLU A 356 11.93 -11.77 -25.54
C GLU A 356 10.41 -11.60 -25.33
N ARG A 357 9.66 -11.33 -26.40
CA ARG A 357 8.21 -11.21 -26.39
C ARG A 357 7.51 -12.52 -26.03
N GLN A 358 8.01 -13.64 -26.54
CA GLN A 358 7.48 -14.96 -26.22
C GLN A 358 7.61 -15.26 -24.73
N THR A 359 8.79 -15.02 -24.13
CA THR A 359 9.01 -15.16 -22.68
C THR A 359 8.10 -14.23 -21.89
N GLY A 360 7.95 -12.96 -22.30
CA GLY A 360 7.02 -12.03 -21.65
C GLY A 360 5.58 -12.53 -21.67
N LYS A 361 5.13 -13.18 -22.75
CA LYS A 361 3.79 -13.77 -22.84
C LYS A 361 3.63 -14.95 -21.87
N GLU A 362 4.59 -15.88 -21.86
CA GLU A 362 4.59 -17.05 -20.98
C GLU A 362 4.58 -16.64 -19.49
N LEU A 363 5.36 -15.63 -19.10
CA LEU A 363 5.38 -15.09 -17.74
C LEU A 363 4.07 -14.40 -17.36
N CYS A 364 3.44 -13.67 -18.29
CA CYS A 364 2.12 -13.07 -18.08
C CYS A 364 1.06 -14.14 -17.82
N GLU A 365 1.07 -15.23 -18.58
CA GLU A 365 0.15 -16.36 -18.41
C GLU A 365 0.42 -17.10 -17.10
N LYS A 366 1.69 -17.45 -16.81
CA LYS A 366 2.11 -18.15 -15.57
C LYS A 366 1.69 -17.43 -14.30
N LEU A 367 1.86 -16.09 -14.26
CA LEU A 367 1.54 -15.28 -13.08
C LEU A 367 0.15 -14.63 -13.16
N GLN A 368 -0.63 -14.96 -14.18
CA GLN A 368 -1.98 -14.43 -14.38
C GLN A 368 -2.00 -12.88 -14.30
N ILE A 369 -1.07 -12.22 -15.01
CA ILE A 369 -0.98 -10.78 -15.05
C ILE A 369 -2.11 -10.22 -15.90
N LYS A 370 -3.01 -9.45 -15.28
CA LYS A 370 -4.15 -8.83 -15.98
C LYS A 370 -3.66 -7.56 -16.72
N ALA A 371 -3.41 -7.69 -18.01
CA ALA A 371 -3.04 -6.60 -18.91
C ALA A 371 -3.73 -6.74 -20.25
N LYS A 372 -3.91 -5.63 -20.98
CA LYS A 372 -4.48 -5.66 -22.35
C LYS A 372 -3.57 -6.42 -23.32
N SER A 373 -2.26 -6.29 -23.12
CA SER A 373 -1.21 -6.87 -23.97
C SER A 373 0.13 -6.80 -23.23
N ILE A 374 1.09 -7.65 -23.60
CA ILE A 374 2.50 -7.56 -23.18
C ILE A 374 3.17 -6.24 -23.59
N PHE A 375 2.59 -5.52 -24.57
CA PHE A 375 3.02 -4.19 -25.02
C PHE A 375 2.42 -3.06 -24.19
N SER A 376 1.55 -3.34 -23.21
CA SER A 376 1.07 -2.34 -22.27
C SER A 376 2.24 -1.82 -21.43
N ARG A 377 2.20 -0.54 -21.08
CA ARG A 377 3.21 0.07 -20.19
C ARG A 377 2.92 -0.34 -18.76
N ALA A 378 3.98 -0.44 -17.95
CA ALA A 378 3.85 -0.85 -16.54
C ALA A 378 3.04 0.15 -15.70
N ASP A 379 3.08 1.45 -16.02
CA ASP A 379 2.27 2.49 -15.36
C ASP A 379 0.75 2.35 -15.57
N SER A 380 0.33 1.60 -16.60
CA SER A 380 -1.09 1.35 -16.87
C SER A 380 -1.70 0.22 -16.03
N LEU A 381 -0.90 -0.48 -15.23
CA LEU A 381 -1.34 -1.61 -14.42
C LEU A 381 -1.73 -1.18 -12.99
N SER A 382 -2.64 -1.96 -12.37
CA SER A 382 -2.88 -1.89 -10.93
C SER A 382 -1.63 -2.31 -10.13
N GLY A 383 -1.53 -1.86 -8.86
CA GLY A 383 -0.40 -2.18 -8.00
C GLY A 383 -0.10 -3.67 -7.88
N GLY A 384 -1.13 -4.52 -7.75
CA GLY A 384 -0.95 -5.97 -7.70
C GLY A 384 -0.40 -6.57 -9.00
N ASN A 385 -0.84 -6.07 -10.17
CA ASN A 385 -0.29 -6.52 -11.44
C ASN A 385 1.13 -5.99 -11.68
N GLN A 386 1.45 -4.77 -11.25
CA GLN A 386 2.83 -4.27 -11.23
C GLN A 386 3.75 -5.17 -10.40
N GLN A 387 3.29 -5.58 -9.20
CA GLN A 387 4.03 -6.47 -8.33
C GLN A 387 4.32 -7.82 -9.00
N LYS A 388 3.32 -8.40 -9.68
CA LYS A 388 3.50 -9.64 -10.46
C LYS A 388 4.52 -9.49 -11.60
N VAL A 389 4.63 -8.30 -12.23
CA VAL A 389 5.67 -8.03 -13.23
C VAL A 389 7.07 -8.07 -12.59
N VAL A 390 7.22 -7.55 -11.35
CA VAL A 390 8.50 -7.67 -10.62
C VAL A 390 8.82 -9.12 -10.26
N PHE A 391 7.82 -9.91 -9.83
CA PHE A 391 8.00 -11.37 -9.65
C PHE A 391 8.41 -12.05 -10.95
N ALA A 392 7.75 -11.73 -12.08
CA ALA A 392 8.10 -12.26 -13.40
C ALA A 392 9.56 -11.98 -13.78
N LYS A 393 10.04 -10.76 -13.52
CA LYS A 393 11.44 -10.34 -13.73
C LYS A 393 12.41 -11.21 -12.93
N LEU A 394 12.10 -11.50 -11.66
CA LEU A 394 12.94 -12.36 -10.82
C LEU A 394 12.91 -13.81 -11.29
N LEU A 395 11.74 -14.36 -11.57
CA LEU A 395 11.60 -15.75 -12.02
C LEU A 395 12.27 -16.02 -13.38
N ASN A 396 12.36 -14.99 -14.25
CA ASN A 396 13.13 -15.08 -15.49
C ASN A 396 14.64 -15.13 -15.27
N SER A 397 15.12 -14.81 -14.05
CA SER A 397 16.54 -14.69 -13.73
C SER A 397 17.15 -15.96 -13.13
N ASP A 398 16.47 -17.11 -13.21
CA ASP A 398 16.93 -18.42 -12.69
C ASP A 398 17.34 -18.39 -11.21
N VAL A 399 16.68 -17.57 -10.42
CA VAL A 399 16.89 -17.48 -8.97
C VAL A 399 16.20 -18.64 -8.26
N ASN A 400 16.75 -19.05 -7.11
CA ASN A 400 16.18 -20.04 -6.22
C ASN A 400 16.11 -19.57 -4.76
N ILE A 401 16.66 -18.40 -4.48
CA ILE A 401 16.56 -17.68 -3.21
C ILE A 401 15.92 -16.33 -3.49
N LEU A 402 14.82 -16.02 -2.83
CA LEU A 402 14.05 -14.80 -3.02
C LEU A 402 14.06 -13.96 -1.73
N LEU A 403 14.53 -12.74 -1.83
CA LEU A 403 14.46 -11.73 -0.79
C LEU A 403 13.29 -10.80 -1.16
N LEU A 404 12.16 -10.93 -0.47
CA LEU A 404 10.91 -10.22 -0.78
C LEU A 404 10.68 -9.14 0.28
N ASP A 405 10.95 -7.88 -0.08
CA ASP A 405 10.83 -6.75 0.82
C ASP A 405 9.47 -6.08 0.65
N GLU A 406 8.60 -6.23 1.65
CA GLU A 406 7.21 -5.73 1.68
C GLU A 406 6.43 -6.06 0.38
N PRO A 407 6.36 -7.33 -0.05
CA PRO A 407 5.87 -7.71 -1.38
C PRO A 407 4.39 -7.38 -1.60
N THR A 408 3.63 -7.12 -0.56
CA THR A 408 2.19 -6.83 -0.60
C THR A 408 1.84 -5.38 -0.29
N LYS A 409 2.86 -4.53 -0.06
CA LYS A 409 2.66 -3.11 0.27
C LYS A 409 1.97 -2.36 -0.86
N GLY A 410 0.88 -1.65 -0.52
CA GLY A 410 0.10 -0.89 -1.51
C GLY A 410 -0.59 -1.77 -2.57
N VAL A 411 -0.96 -2.98 -2.18
CA VAL A 411 -1.69 -3.95 -3.01
C VAL A 411 -3.05 -4.21 -2.36
N ASP A 412 -4.10 -4.35 -3.16
CA ASP A 412 -5.43 -4.69 -2.68
C ASP A 412 -5.51 -6.13 -2.13
N VAL A 413 -6.56 -6.42 -1.34
CA VAL A 413 -6.70 -7.70 -0.61
C VAL A 413 -6.71 -8.90 -1.54
N GLY A 414 -7.38 -8.81 -2.70
CA GLY A 414 -7.43 -9.92 -3.65
C GLY A 414 -6.10 -10.17 -4.34
N ALA A 415 -5.36 -9.11 -4.66
CA ALA A 415 -4.02 -9.24 -5.21
C ALA A 415 -3.01 -9.71 -4.16
N LYS A 416 -3.15 -9.35 -2.87
CA LYS A 416 -2.35 -9.92 -1.76
C LYS A 416 -2.47 -11.45 -1.73
N ALA A 417 -3.70 -11.98 -1.74
CA ALA A 417 -3.95 -13.42 -1.74
C ALA A 417 -3.27 -14.13 -2.94
N GLN A 418 -3.26 -13.49 -4.13
CA GLN A 418 -2.57 -14.04 -5.29
C GLN A 418 -1.04 -14.02 -5.13
N ILE A 419 -0.46 -12.98 -4.50
CA ILE A 419 0.97 -12.92 -4.20
C ILE A 419 1.35 -14.01 -3.19
N TYR A 420 0.53 -14.22 -2.14
CA TYR A 420 0.75 -15.30 -1.18
C TYR A 420 0.68 -16.68 -1.84
N SER A 421 -0.25 -16.90 -2.79
CA SER A 421 -0.29 -18.13 -3.59
C SER A 421 0.99 -18.33 -4.40
N ILE A 422 1.48 -17.27 -5.07
CA ILE A 422 2.75 -17.33 -5.81
C ILE A 422 3.90 -17.71 -4.87
N MET A 423 4.01 -17.10 -3.69
CA MET A 423 5.05 -17.41 -2.71
C MET A 423 4.98 -18.86 -2.23
N SER A 424 3.77 -19.33 -1.90
CA SER A 424 3.52 -20.71 -1.48
C SER A 424 3.88 -21.72 -2.56
N ASP A 425 3.49 -21.47 -3.81
CA ASP A 425 3.80 -22.32 -4.96
C ASP A 425 5.31 -22.36 -5.25
N LEU A 426 6.01 -21.23 -5.06
CA LEU A 426 7.48 -21.18 -5.21
C LEU A 426 8.18 -21.93 -4.08
N ALA A 427 7.73 -21.82 -2.83
CA ALA A 427 8.24 -22.62 -1.72
C ALA A 427 8.04 -24.12 -1.99
N ALA A 428 6.86 -24.52 -2.50
CA ALA A 428 6.58 -25.89 -2.90
C ALA A 428 7.50 -26.41 -4.03
N GLN A 429 8.02 -25.52 -4.87
CA GLN A 429 9.03 -25.82 -5.88
C GLN A 429 10.46 -25.84 -5.34
N GLY A 430 10.66 -25.64 -4.02
CA GLY A 430 11.95 -25.68 -3.36
C GLY A 430 12.70 -24.35 -3.30
N TYR A 431 12.05 -23.22 -3.63
CA TYR A 431 12.65 -21.90 -3.42
C TYR A 431 12.81 -21.62 -1.93
N ALA A 432 13.92 -20.98 -1.55
CA ALA A 432 14.12 -20.41 -0.22
C ALA A 432 13.66 -18.95 -0.26
N ILE A 433 12.77 -18.55 0.64
CA ILE A 433 12.15 -17.22 0.61
C ILE A 433 12.43 -16.50 1.93
N ILE A 434 12.96 -15.29 1.88
CA ILE A 434 12.94 -14.34 2.98
C ILE A 434 11.80 -13.37 2.73
N LEU A 435 10.79 -13.36 3.61
CA LEU A 435 9.66 -12.47 3.59
C LEU A 435 9.85 -11.36 4.62
N VAL A 436 10.19 -10.17 4.18
CA VAL A 436 10.17 -8.98 5.03
C VAL A 436 8.77 -8.38 4.99
N SER A 437 8.14 -8.26 6.15
CA SER A 437 6.85 -7.58 6.26
C SER A 437 6.68 -6.85 7.59
N SER A 438 6.01 -5.70 7.54
CA SER A 438 5.53 -4.94 8.68
C SER A 438 4.14 -5.40 9.15
N GLU A 439 3.44 -6.20 8.34
CA GLU A 439 2.12 -6.74 8.67
C GLU A 439 2.29 -8.05 9.45
N MET A 440 2.10 -8.00 10.78
CA MET A 440 2.26 -9.17 11.65
C MET A 440 1.42 -10.38 11.21
N PRO A 441 0.11 -10.22 10.82
CA PRO A 441 -0.70 -11.36 10.36
C PRO A 441 -0.12 -12.03 9.09
N GLU A 442 0.52 -11.27 8.19
CA GLU A 442 1.18 -11.80 7.00
C GLU A 442 2.35 -12.71 7.39
N VAL A 443 3.23 -12.21 8.24
CA VAL A 443 4.42 -12.98 8.67
C VAL A 443 4.01 -14.25 9.41
N MET A 444 3.09 -14.12 10.39
CA MET A 444 2.63 -15.27 11.18
C MET A 444 1.93 -16.34 10.35
N SER A 445 1.21 -15.94 9.29
CA SER A 445 0.45 -16.89 8.46
C SER A 445 1.29 -17.50 7.34
N MET A 446 2.29 -16.79 6.82
CA MET A 446 3.07 -17.21 5.66
C MET A 446 4.44 -17.80 6.00
N ALA A 447 5.06 -17.40 7.11
CA ALA A 447 6.39 -17.89 7.48
C ALA A 447 6.36 -19.29 8.11
N ASP A 448 7.48 -20.00 8.04
CA ASP A 448 7.77 -21.22 8.80
C ASP A 448 8.55 -20.89 10.08
N ARG A 449 9.53 -20.01 9.98
CA ARG A 449 10.24 -19.39 11.11
C ARG A 449 10.21 -17.88 10.97
N ILE A 450 10.24 -17.19 12.09
CA ILE A 450 10.14 -15.72 12.17
C ILE A 450 11.36 -15.18 12.90
N GLY A 451 12.20 -14.42 12.19
CA GLY A 451 13.25 -13.59 12.76
C GLY A 451 12.70 -12.21 13.14
N VAL A 452 12.95 -11.78 14.36
CA VAL A 452 12.52 -10.49 14.86
C VAL A 452 13.70 -9.55 14.97
N MET A 453 13.63 -8.42 14.27
CA MET A 453 14.64 -7.36 14.28
C MET A 453 14.30 -6.28 15.30
N HIS A 454 15.31 -5.84 16.05
CA HIS A 454 15.26 -4.70 16.95
C HIS A 454 16.52 -3.85 16.78
N GLU A 455 16.40 -2.58 16.45
CA GLU A 455 17.49 -1.61 16.31
C GLU A 455 18.75 -2.12 15.61
N GLY A 456 18.57 -2.79 14.48
CA GLY A 456 19.66 -3.35 13.67
C GLY A 456 20.19 -4.70 14.14
N HIS A 457 19.61 -5.32 15.16
CA HIS A 457 19.99 -6.64 15.66
C HIS A 457 18.89 -7.68 15.42
N LEU A 458 19.27 -8.94 15.26
CA LEU A 458 18.34 -10.05 15.28
C LEU A 458 18.08 -10.47 16.74
N ALA A 459 16.96 -9.99 17.31
CA ALA A 459 16.61 -10.20 18.71
C ALA A 459 16.27 -11.66 19.02
N ALA A 460 15.45 -12.29 18.16
CA ALA A 460 15.00 -13.68 18.33
C ALA A 460 14.65 -14.34 16.99
N ILE A 461 14.63 -15.68 16.98
CA ILE A 461 14.04 -16.49 15.90
C ILE A 461 13.02 -17.43 16.55
N PHE A 462 11.78 -17.40 16.05
CA PHE A 462 10.67 -18.23 16.52
C PHE A 462 10.22 -19.22 15.45
N ASP A 463 9.64 -20.33 15.88
CA ASP A 463 8.81 -21.17 15.02
C ASP A 463 7.44 -20.52 14.87
N ALA A 464 6.99 -20.30 13.64
CA ALA A 464 5.74 -19.58 13.38
C ALA A 464 4.49 -20.34 13.89
N SER A 465 4.58 -21.66 14.04
CA SER A 465 3.46 -22.50 14.52
C SER A 465 3.15 -22.37 16.02
N HIS A 466 4.09 -21.85 16.80
CA HIS A 466 4.03 -21.81 18.25
C HIS A 466 4.11 -20.43 18.88
N VAL A 467 4.48 -19.40 18.09
CA VAL A 467 4.69 -18.03 18.60
C VAL A 467 3.40 -17.22 18.59
N THR A 468 3.21 -16.40 19.59
CA THR A 468 2.12 -15.42 19.67
C THR A 468 2.55 -14.05 19.17
N GLN A 469 1.56 -13.21 18.82
CA GLN A 469 1.83 -11.84 18.39
C GLN A 469 2.49 -11.02 19.50
N GLU A 470 2.12 -11.26 20.75
CA GLU A 470 2.67 -10.59 21.93
C GLU A 470 4.15 -10.92 22.13
N GLU A 471 4.55 -12.18 21.92
CA GLU A 471 5.97 -12.59 22.03
C GLU A 471 6.83 -11.97 20.94
N ILE A 472 6.32 -11.90 19.71
CA ILE A 472 7.03 -11.22 18.60
C ILE A 472 7.18 -9.72 18.90
N LEU A 473 6.11 -9.08 19.42
CA LEU A 473 6.13 -7.66 19.75
C LEU A 473 7.08 -7.39 20.92
N ALA A 474 7.08 -8.24 21.94
CA ALA A 474 8.01 -8.15 23.06
C ALA A 474 9.47 -8.21 22.58
N ALA A 475 9.81 -9.19 21.72
CA ALA A 475 11.15 -9.31 21.14
C ALA A 475 11.52 -8.09 20.26
N ALA A 476 10.53 -7.49 19.56
CA ALA A 476 10.76 -6.30 18.75
C ALA A 476 10.98 -5.01 19.59
N MET A 477 10.67 -5.04 20.89
CA MET A 477 10.81 -3.89 21.81
C MET A 477 11.97 -4.04 22.81
N THR A 478 12.56 -5.23 22.93
CA THR A 478 13.56 -5.52 23.96
C THR A 478 14.95 -5.62 23.33
N ALA A 479 15.88 -4.78 23.80
CA ALA A 479 17.31 -4.91 23.45
C ALA A 479 17.87 -6.24 23.97
N LYS A 480 18.81 -6.86 23.24
CA LYS A 480 19.61 -7.97 23.81
C LYS A 480 20.39 -7.43 25.01
N ASP A 481 20.37 -8.16 26.14
CA ASP A 481 21.05 -7.82 27.42
C ASP A 481 22.57 -7.56 27.30
N GLU A 482 23.19 -7.80 26.16
CA GLU A 482 24.63 -7.57 25.95
C GLU A 482 25.00 -6.11 25.68
N ASP A 483 24.08 -5.29 25.15
CA ASP A 483 24.36 -3.87 24.84
C ASP A 483 24.27 -2.95 26.08
N LEU A 484 23.74 -3.44 27.20
CA LEU A 484 23.73 -2.70 28.49
C LEU A 484 25.11 -2.69 29.19
N LYS A 485 26.11 -3.44 28.71
CA LYS A 485 27.45 -3.52 29.32
C LYS A 485 28.52 -2.66 28.63
N GLU A 486 28.27 -2.14 27.44
CA GLU A 486 29.24 -1.28 26.71
C GLU A 486 29.01 0.23 26.91
N GLY A 487 27.99 0.65 27.66
CA GLY A 487 27.63 2.03 27.94
C GLY A 487 27.80 2.51 29.40
N ALA A 488 28.55 1.74 30.24
CA ALA A 488 28.82 2.11 31.63
C ALA A 488 30.30 2.46 31.86
#